data_e2004c93593ddfa5cdaaf089938906a6
#
_entry.id   e2004c93593ddfa5cdaaf089938906a6
#
_cell.length_a   1.000
_cell.length_b   1.000
_cell.length_c   1.000
_cell.angle_alpha   90.00
_cell.angle_beta   90.00
_cell.angle_gamma   90.00
#
_symmetry.space_group_name_H-M   'P 1'
#
loop_
_entity.id
_entity.type
_entity.pdbx_description
1 polymer ?
#
loop_
_entity_poly.entity_id
_entity_poly.type
_entity_poly.pdbx_seq_one_letter_code
_entity_poly.pdbx_strand_id
1 'polypeptide(L)'
;MSITVAQVKQAKPKAKSYKITDGNGLYLLIHANGSKYWRMDYRFEGKRKTLALGVYPEISLASARDFRDEARLKLRSGSDPSSERRMKKVKEAGAVDFRFVALDWFEKKMPDKSDRHRQRAMSIFTRDLFPKLGHRPIHEIAATELLAALRKIEER
;
A
#
# COMPACT_ATOMS: atom_id res chain seq x y z
N MET A 1 -14.60 -16.22 16.54
CA MET A 1 -15.08 -17.35 15.71
C MET A 1 -14.29 -17.35 14.42
N SER A 2 -13.78 -18.51 13.98
CA SER A 2 -13.11 -18.63 12.68
C SER A 2 -14.11 -19.05 11.61
N ILE A 3 -13.92 -18.53 10.40
CA ILE A 3 -14.73 -18.87 9.23
C ILE A 3 -14.39 -20.29 8.76
N THR A 4 -15.38 -21.02 8.24
CA THR A 4 -15.21 -22.34 7.64
C THR A 4 -15.20 -22.27 6.12
N VAL A 5 -14.60 -23.28 5.45
CA VAL A 5 -14.61 -23.38 3.99
C VAL A 5 -16.04 -23.45 3.44
N ALA A 6 -16.95 -24.12 4.15
CA ALA A 6 -18.36 -24.19 3.78
C ALA A 6 -19.01 -22.80 3.78
N GLN A 7 -18.78 -21.99 4.82
CA GLN A 7 -19.30 -20.63 4.90
C GLN A 7 -18.75 -19.72 3.78
N VAL A 8 -17.46 -19.86 3.43
CA VAL A 8 -16.85 -19.11 2.31
C VAL A 8 -17.51 -19.46 0.97
N LYS A 9 -17.74 -20.76 0.71
CA LYS A 9 -18.42 -21.24 -0.51
C LYS A 9 -19.86 -20.75 -0.57
N GLN A 10 -20.62 -20.92 0.51
CA GLN A 10 -22.05 -20.60 0.59
C GLN A 10 -22.37 -19.11 0.72
N ALA A 11 -21.38 -18.25 0.99
CA ALA A 11 -21.58 -16.81 1.10
C ALA A 11 -22.13 -16.22 -0.21
N LYS A 12 -23.39 -15.76 -0.19
CA LYS A 12 -24.08 -15.17 -1.34
C LYS A 12 -23.98 -13.64 -1.29
N PRO A 13 -23.98 -12.96 -2.44
CA PRO A 13 -24.05 -11.50 -2.48
C PRO A 13 -25.35 -10.98 -1.84
N LYS A 14 -25.29 -9.79 -1.26
CA LYS A 14 -26.43 -9.04 -0.70
C LYS A 14 -26.51 -7.68 -1.37
N ALA A 15 -27.61 -6.96 -1.15
CA ALA A 15 -27.80 -5.59 -1.69
C ALA A 15 -26.64 -4.63 -1.35
N LYS A 16 -25.98 -4.84 -0.19
CA LYS A 16 -24.77 -4.10 0.22
C LYS A 16 -23.62 -5.07 0.49
N SER A 17 -22.40 -4.63 0.20
CA SER A 17 -21.21 -5.38 0.55
C SER A 17 -21.13 -5.64 2.05
N TYR A 18 -20.73 -6.84 2.44
CA TYR A 18 -20.58 -7.23 3.84
C TYR A 18 -19.33 -8.06 4.05
N LYS A 19 -18.90 -8.20 5.31
CA LYS A 19 -17.72 -8.98 5.68
C LYS A 19 -18.04 -10.09 6.66
N ILE A 20 -17.32 -11.21 6.50
CA ILE A 20 -17.32 -12.34 7.42
C ILE A 20 -15.92 -12.43 8.01
N THR A 21 -15.80 -12.30 9.33
CA THR A 21 -14.52 -12.22 10.04
C THR A 21 -13.98 -13.60 10.37
N ASP A 22 -12.67 -13.82 10.15
CA ASP A 22 -11.95 -15.07 10.50
C ASP A 22 -11.12 -14.93 11.80
N GLY A 23 -10.93 -13.71 12.29
CA GLY A 23 -10.07 -13.42 13.44
C GLY A 23 -8.71 -12.82 13.05
N ASN A 24 -8.01 -12.28 14.06
CA ASN A 24 -6.71 -11.64 13.86
C ASN A 24 -6.66 -10.59 12.74
N GLY A 25 -7.76 -9.88 12.53
CA GLY A 25 -7.90 -8.87 11.48
C GLY A 25 -8.28 -9.43 10.10
N LEU A 26 -8.20 -10.74 9.85
CA LEU A 26 -8.59 -11.37 8.59
C LEU A 26 -10.11 -11.40 8.43
N TYR A 27 -10.58 -11.08 7.24
CA TYR A 27 -11.98 -11.22 6.86
C TYR A 27 -12.16 -11.45 5.36
N LEU A 28 -13.29 -12.06 4.99
CA LEU A 28 -13.77 -12.15 3.63
C LEU A 28 -14.74 -11.01 3.38
N LEU A 29 -14.46 -10.15 2.42
CA LEU A 29 -15.36 -9.09 1.95
C LEU A 29 -16.14 -9.63 0.74
N ILE A 30 -17.46 -9.69 0.86
CA ILE A 30 -18.37 -10.07 -0.21
C ILE A 30 -19.00 -8.80 -0.78
N HIS A 31 -18.75 -8.54 -2.06
CA HIS A 31 -19.36 -7.43 -2.77
C HIS A 31 -20.76 -7.76 -3.29
N ALA A 32 -21.57 -6.72 -3.54
CA ALA A 32 -22.92 -6.87 -4.09
C ALA A 32 -22.94 -7.55 -5.47
N ASN A 33 -21.85 -7.45 -6.24
CA ASN A 33 -21.67 -8.14 -7.53
C ASN A 33 -21.23 -9.62 -7.39
N GLY A 34 -21.10 -10.15 -6.17
CA GLY A 34 -20.69 -11.54 -5.90
C GLY A 34 -19.19 -11.76 -5.76
N SER A 35 -18.36 -10.79 -6.07
CA SER A 35 -16.90 -10.92 -5.89
C SER A 35 -16.52 -11.04 -4.42
N LYS A 36 -15.57 -11.91 -4.11
CA LYS A 36 -15.11 -12.22 -2.75
C LYS A 36 -13.64 -11.90 -2.61
N TYR A 37 -13.27 -11.05 -1.64
CA TYR A 37 -11.91 -10.56 -1.44
C TYR A 37 -11.43 -10.88 -0.03
N TRP A 38 -10.24 -11.44 0.10
CA TRP A 38 -9.54 -11.60 1.36
C TRP A 38 -8.85 -10.30 1.73
N ARG A 39 -9.15 -9.80 2.92
CA ARG A 39 -8.55 -8.57 3.47
C ARG A 39 -8.18 -8.77 4.92
N MET A 40 -7.19 -7.99 5.38
CA MET A 40 -6.76 -7.94 6.77
C MET A 40 -6.71 -6.49 7.23
N ASP A 41 -7.47 -6.17 8.29
CA ASP A 41 -7.36 -4.90 9.00
C ASP A 41 -6.28 -5.00 10.07
N TYR A 42 -5.41 -3.99 10.17
CA TYR A 42 -4.32 -3.92 11.14
C TYR A 42 -4.03 -2.48 11.56
N ARG A 43 -3.21 -2.31 12.59
CA ARG A 43 -2.68 -0.99 13.00
C ARG A 43 -1.17 -0.98 12.81
N PHE A 44 -0.66 0.12 12.27
CA PHE A 44 0.76 0.39 12.14
C PHE A 44 1.02 1.86 12.46
N GLU A 45 1.94 2.15 13.38
CA GLU A 45 2.24 3.52 13.86
C GLU A 45 0.97 4.30 14.27
N GLY A 46 0.09 3.65 15.01
CA GLY A 46 -1.18 4.25 15.48
C GLY A 46 -2.28 4.37 14.41
N LYS A 47 -1.98 4.21 13.14
CA LYS A 47 -2.93 4.33 12.02
C LYS A 47 -3.58 2.99 11.67
N ARG A 48 -4.88 3.03 11.39
CA ARG A 48 -5.62 1.87 10.88
C ARG A 48 -5.36 1.71 9.38
N LYS A 49 -4.96 0.51 8.97
CA LYS A 49 -4.68 0.15 7.57
C LYS A 49 -5.39 -1.15 7.20
N THR A 50 -5.61 -1.37 5.90
CA THR A 50 -6.19 -2.61 5.35
C THR A 50 -5.26 -3.16 4.28
N LEU A 51 -4.86 -4.42 4.43
CA LEU A 51 -4.07 -5.17 3.46
C LEU A 51 -5.00 -6.04 2.60
N ALA A 52 -4.92 -5.92 1.28
CA ALA A 52 -5.58 -6.83 0.35
C ALA A 52 -4.72 -8.11 0.20
N LEU A 53 -5.27 -9.27 0.54
CA LEU A 53 -4.54 -10.54 0.48
C LEU A 53 -4.77 -11.29 -0.84
N GLY A 54 -5.94 -11.14 -1.46
CA GLY A 54 -6.26 -11.73 -2.76
C GLY A 54 -7.74 -11.95 -2.98
N VAL A 55 -8.08 -12.66 -4.04
CA VAL A 55 -9.45 -12.92 -4.48
C VAL A 55 -9.77 -14.40 -4.27
N TYR A 56 -10.94 -14.70 -3.75
CA TYR A 56 -11.46 -16.07 -3.73
C TYR A 56 -12.18 -16.35 -5.07
N PRO A 57 -12.04 -17.52 -5.71
CA PRO A 57 -11.40 -18.76 -5.20
C PRO A 57 -9.89 -18.90 -5.47
N GLU A 58 -9.24 -17.96 -6.19
CA GLU A 58 -7.80 -18.05 -6.49
C GLU A 58 -6.95 -18.21 -5.21
N ILE A 59 -7.29 -17.46 -4.17
CA ILE A 59 -6.70 -17.61 -2.84
C ILE A 59 -7.67 -18.38 -1.94
N SER A 60 -7.23 -19.54 -1.47
CA SER A 60 -7.99 -20.38 -0.55
C SER A 60 -8.06 -19.75 0.86
N LEU A 61 -8.96 -20.23 1.72
CA LEU A 61 -9.00 -19.83 3.13
C LEU A 61 -7.68 -20.16 3.86
N ALA A 62 -7.08 -21.31 3.58
CA ALA A 62 -5.79 -21.69 4.15
C ALA A 62 -4.70 -20.70 3.75
N SER A 63 -4.53 -20.45 2.45
CA SER A 63 -3.55 -19.48 1.94
C SER A 63 -3.79 -18.05 2.47
N ALA A 64 -5.05 -17.65 2.64
CA ALA A 64 -5.36 -16.35 3.23
C ALA A 64 -4.92 -16.24 4.70
N ARG A 65 -5.00 -17.34 5.46
CA ARG A 65 -4.49 -17.42 6.82
C ARG A 65 -2.97 -17.37 6.87
N ASP A 66 -2.29 -18.08 5.96
CA ASP A 66 -0.83 -18.03 5.85
C ASP A 66 -0.35 -16.62 5.54
N PHE A 67 -0.97 -15.92 4.59
CA PHE A 67 -0.65 -14.52 4.27
C PHE A 67 -0.94 -13.55 5.43
N ARG A 68 -2.00 -13.78 6.21
CA ARG A 68 -2.26 -13.04 7.44
C ARG A 68 -1.13 -13.23 8.44
N ASP A 69 -0.69 -14.47 8.66
CA ASP A 69 0.33 -14.79 9.66
C ASP A 69 1.69 -14.24 9.24
N GLU A 70 2.03 -14.31 7.95
CA GLU A 70 3.22 -13.64 7.39
C GLU A 70 3.14 -12.11 7.60
N ALA A 71 2.01 -11.48 7.30
CA ALA A 71 1.82 -10.05 7.52
C ALA A 71 1.97 -9.67 9.00
N ARG A 72 1.49 -10.51 9.93
CA ARG A 72 1.64 -10.30 11.38
C ARG A 72 3.09 -10.43 11.84
N LEU A 73 3.87 -11.34 11.25
CA LEU A 73 5.31 -11.44 11.54
C LEU A 73 6.03 -10.15 11.12
N LYS A 74 5.73 -9.61 9.94
CA LYS A 74 6.28 -8.32 9.49
C LYS A 74 5.91 -7.15 10.40
N LEU A 75 4.67 -7.09 10.85
CA LEU A 75 4.25 -6.07 11.82
C LEU A 75 5.01 -6.16 13.15
N ARG A 76 5.31 -7.39 13.64
CA ARG A 76 6.12 -7.60 14.84
C ARG A 76 7.57 -7.16 14.67
N SER A 77 8.13 -7.29 13.45
CA SER A 77 9.48 -6.80 13.11
C SER A 77 9.54 -5.30 12.82
N GLY A 78 8.41 -4.57 12.99
CA GLY A 78 8.36 -3.13 12.73
C GLY A 78 8.23 -2.74 11.25
N SER A 79 7.91 -3.70 10.36
CA SER A 79 7.73 -3.46 8.93
C SER A 79 6.24 -3.38 8.56
N ASP A 80 5.88 -2.42 7.70
CA ASP A 80 4.52 -2.31 7.16
C ASP A 80 4.33 -3.26 5.96
N PRO A 81 3.50 -4.31 6.08
CA PRO A 81 3.30 -5.28 5.00
C PRO A 81 2.68 -4.66 3.73
N SER A 82 1.94 -3.55 3.86
CA SER A 82 1.40 -2.84 2.70
C SER A 82 2.50 -2.14 1.90
N SER A 83 3.45 -1.50 2.57
CA SER A 83 4.60 -0.85 1.95
C SER A 83 5.48 -1.87 1.24
N GLU A 84 5.82 -2.98 1.90
CA GLU A 84 6.63 -4.04 1.30
C GLU A 84 5.98 -4.66 0.05
N ARG A 85 4.67 -4.96 0.12
CA ARG A 85 3.94 -5.51 -1.03
C ARG A 85 3.91 -4.53 -2.21
N ARG A 86 3.77 -3.23 -1.94
CA ARG A 86 3.85 -2.18 -2.95
C ARG A 86 5.25 -2.14 -3.57
N MET A 87 6.31 -2.21 -2.76
CA MET A 87 7.69 -2.25 -3.24
C MET A 87 7.97 -3.48 -4.11
N LYS A 88 7.49 -4.67 -3.69
CA LYS A 88 7.64 -5.90 -4.46
C LYS A 88 6.96 -5.79 -5.82
N LYS A 89 5.70 -5.29 -5.86
CA LYS A 89 4.95 -5.08 -7.11
C LYS A 89 5.63 -4.08 -8.05
N VAL A 90 6.23 -3.03 -7.50
CA VAL A 90 6.99 -2.04 -8.26
C VAL A 90 8.28 -2.63 -8.81
N LYS A 91 9.01 -3.44 -8.03
CA LYS A 91 10.19 -4.18 -8.51
C LYS A 91 9.84 -5.17 -9.63
N GLU A 92 8.76 -5.92 -9.47
CA GLU A 92 8.32 -6.91 -10.46
C GLU A 92 7.82 -6.26 -11.76
N ALA A 93 7.25 -5.06 -11.68
CA ALA A 93 6.82 -4.28 -12.84
C ALA A 93 7.99 -3.58 -13.58
N GLY A 94 9.23 -3.68 -13.08
CA GLY A 94 10.42 -3.06 -13.68
C GLY A 94 10.41 -1.53 -13.70
N ALA A 95 9.39 -0.91 -13.14
CA ALA A 95 9.18 0.53 -13.18
C ALA A 95 9.04 1.13 -11.76
N VAL A 96 10.17 1.45 -11.15
CA VAL A 96 10.17 2.30 -9.94
C VAL A 96 9.99 3.73 -10.41
N ASP A 97 8.77 4.27 -10.24
CA ASP A 97 8.51 5.66 -10.59
C ASP A 97 9.17 6.64 -9.59
N PHE A 98 9.44 7.86 -10.06
CA PHE A 98 10.07 8.90 -9.26
C PHE A 98 9.29 9.21 -7.97
N ARG A 99 7.96 9.22 -8.05
CA ARG A 99 7.09 9.50 -6.91
C ARG A 99 7.28 8.48 -5.80
N PHE A 100 7.39 7.21 -6.17
CA PHE A 100 7.62 6.14 -5.21
C PHE A 100 8.95 6.33 -4.47
N VAL A 101 10.04 6.56 -5.22
CA VAL A 101 11.38 6.77 -4.62
C VAL A 101 11.41 8.01 -3.73
N ALA A 102 10.79 9.10 -4.18
CA ALA A 102 10.73 10.35 -3.42
C ALA A 102 9.96 10.19 -2.10
N LEU A 103 8.84 9.46 -2.11
CA LEU A 103 8.06 9.21 -0.89
C LEU A 103 8.78 8.25 0.06
N ASP A 104 9.43 7.20 -0.44
CA ASP A 104 10.25 6.29 0.37
C ASP A 104 11.43 7.04 1.02
N TRP A 105 12.10 7.89 0.25
CA TRP A 105 13.15 8.77 0.77
C TRP A 105 12.62 9.72 1.86
N PHE A 106 11.45 10.32 1.63
CA PHE A 106 10.82 11.24 2.57
C PHE A 106 10.49 10.54 3.91
N GLU A 107 9.92 9.35 3.86
CA GLU A 107 9.61 8.55 5.05
C GLU A 107 10.87 8.17 5.85
N LYS A 108 11.98 7.91 5.17
CA LYS A 108 13.25 7.48 5.81
C LYS A 108 14.11 8.65 6.33
N LYS A 109 14.10 9.78 5.63
CA LYS A 109 15.05 10.89 5.88
C LYS A 109 14.43 12.09 6.60
N MET A 110 13.10 12.12 6.73
CA MET A 110 12.39 13.26 7.32
C MET A 110 11.76 13.02 8.72
N PRO A 111 11.86 11.83 9.38
CA PRO A 111 11.25 11.64 10.69
C PRO A 111 11.76 12.63 11.75
N ASP A 112 13.08 12.93 11.73
CA ASP A 112 13.75 13.78 12.71
C ASP A 112 13.64 15.29 12.40
N LYS A 113 12.93 15.67 11.33
CA LYS A 113 12.74 17.07 10.95
C LYS A 113 11.45 17.63 11.51
N SER A 114 11.43 18.96 11.80
CA SER A 114 10.23 19.64 12.29
C SER A 114 9.07 19.50 11.31
N ASP A 115 7.83 19.52 11.82
CA ASP A 115 6.63 19.39 10.99
C ASP A 115 6.56 20.46 9.89
N ARG A 116 6.98 21.68 10.20
CA ARG A 116 7.06 22.77 9.23
C ARG A 116 8.02 22.46 8.08
N HIS A 117 9.17 21.86 8.38
CA HIS A 117 10.15 21.44 7.36
C HIS A 117 9.60 20.31 6.50
N ARG A 118 8.96 19.32 7.12
CA ARG A 118 8.32 18.18 6.44
C ARG A 118 7.20 18.64 5.49
N GLN A 119 6.32 19.54 5.96
CA GLN A 119 5.26 20.11 5.14
C GLN A 119 5.79 20.89 3.94
N ARG A 120 6.85 21.69 4.14
CA ARG A 120 7.49 22.44 3.06
C ARG A 120 8.09 21.51 2.00
N ALA A 121 8.82 20.48 2.42
CA ALA A 121 9.41 19.51 1.51
C ALA A 121 8.32 18.73 0.74
N MET A 122 7.25 18.27 1.42
CA MET A 122 6.14 17.59 0.76
C MET A 122 5.40 18.49 -0.23
N SER A 123 5.24 19.77 0.09
CA SER A 123 4.65 20.76 -0.82
C SER A 123 5.45 20.91 -2.11
N ILE A 124 6.79 20.94 -2.03
CA ILE A 124 7.67 20.98 -3.21
C ILE A 124 7.47 19.72 -4.07
N PHE A 125 7.47 18.52 -3.47
CA PHE A 125 7.22 17.29 -4.21
C PHE A 125 5.87 17.30 -4.92
N THR A 126 4.80 17.66 -4.20
CA THR A 126 3.42 17.58 -4.73
C THR A 126 3.13 18.62 -5.81
N ARG A 127 3.64 19.84 -5.63
CA ARG A 127 3.35 20.97 -6.51
C ARG A 127 4.26 21.03 -7.72
N ASP A 128 5.56 20.79 -7.51
CA ASP A 128 6.58 21.13 -8.51
C ASP A 128 7.15 19.89 -9.24
N LEU A 129 7.35 18.77 -8.51
CA LEU A 129 8.04 17.59 -9.06
C LEU A 129 7.08 16.47 -9.52
N PHE A 130 6.09 16.10 -8.71
CA PHE A 130 5.20 15.00 -9.05
C PHE A 130 4.35 15.20 -10.30
N PRO A 131 3.87 16.41 -10.65
CA PRO A 131 3.11 16.60 -11.87
C PRO A 131 3.91 16.28 -13.15
N LYS A 132 5.24 16.46 -13.11
CA LYS A 132 6.11 16.25 -14.28
C LYS A 132 6.85 14.92 -14.28
N LEU A 133 7.36 14.52 -13.13
CA LEU A 133 8.27 13.39 -12.97
C LEU A 133 7.65 12.21 -12.22
N GLY A 134 6.55 12.43 -11.48
CA GLY A 134 6.02 11.51 -10.51
C GLY A 134 5.72 10.11 -11.04
N HIS A 135 5.18 10.01 -12.23
CA HIS A 135 4.79 8.72 -12.84
C HIS A 135 5.85 8.12 -13.77
N ARG A 136 6.98 8.82 -13.93
CA ARG A 136 8.04 8.36 -14.82
C ARG A 136 8.97 7.38 -14.09
N PRO A 137 9.39 6.29 -14.74
CA PRO A 137 10.41 5.40 -14.23
C PRO A 137 11.69 6.19 -13.90
N ILE A 138 12.25 5.98 -12.70
CA ILE A 138 13.40 6.78 -12.24
C ILE A 138 14.63 6.63 -13.15
N HIS A 139 14.81 5.46 -13.77
CA HIS A 139 15.93 5.19 -14.67
C HIS A 139 15.80 5.90 -16.03
N GLU A 140 14.62 6.41 -16.38
CA GLU A 140 14.38 7.18 -17.60
C GLU A 140 14.52 8.70 -17.39
N ILE A 141 14.67 9.15 -16.13
CA ILE A 141 14.79 10.57 -15.81
C ILE A 141 16.26 10.98 -15.90
N ALA A 142 16.59 11.79 -16.90
CA ALA A 142 17.94 12.33 -17.03
C ALA A 142 18.26 13.33 -15.92
N ALA A 143 19.52 13.34 -15.47
CA ALA A 143 19.98 14.29 -14.44
C ALA A 143 19.77 15.75 -14.84
N THR A 144 19.93 16.06 -16.12
CA THR A 144 19.68 17.40 -16.69
C THR A 144 18.23 17.83 -16.58
N GLU A 145 17.29 16.90 -16.73
CA GLU A 145 15.86 17.15 -16.62
C GLU A 145 15.45 17.42 -15.18
N LEU A 146 16.00 16.64 -14.23
CA LEU A 146 15.82 16.88 -12.81
C LEU A 146 16.39 18.24 -12.38
N LEU A 147 17.60 18.57 -12.84
CA LEU A 147 18.22 19.87 -12.59
C LEU A 147 17.37 21.03 -13.12
N ALA A 148 16.81 20.91 -14.33
CA ALA A 148 15.93 21.93 -14.89
C ALA A 148 14.64 22.12 -14.05
N ALA A 149 14.10 21.04 -13.47
CA ALA A 149 12.96 21.14 -12.57
C ALA A 149 13.33 21.81 -11.25
N LEU A 150 14.52 21.52 -10.68
CA LEU A 150 15.01 22.12 -9.44
C LEU A 150 15.33 23.63 -9.61
N ARG A 151 15.96 24.03 -10.70
CA ARG A 151 16.23 25.45 -11.00
C ARG A 151 14.97 26.30 -11.03
N LYS A 152 13.88 25.79 -11.62
CA LYS A 152 12.58 26.48 -11.60
C LYS A 152 11.99 26.66 -10.19
N ILE A 153 12.38 25.82 -9.23
CA ILE A 153 11.96 25.96 -7.84
C ILE A 153 12.82 27.01 -7.13
N GLU A 154 14.11 27.08 -7.50
CA GLU A 154 15.09 28.02 -6.93
C GLU A 154 14.86 29.47 -7.38
N GLU A 155 14.36 29.67 -8.62
CA GLU A 155 14.02 30.98 -9.19
C GLU A 155 12.76 31.63 -8.60
N ARG A 156 12.07 30.97 -7.64
CA ARG A 156 10.79 31.40 -7.05
C ARG A 156 10.94 31.87 -5.61
#